data_bcba5b0c417bf3c9493fe5681aabc393
#
_entry.id   bcba5b0c417bf3c9493fe5681aabc393
#
_cell.length_a   1.000
_cell.length_b   1.000
_cell.length_c   1.000
_cell.angle_alpha   90.00
_cell.angle_beta   90.00
_cell.angle_gamma   90.00
#
_symmetry.space_group_name_H-M   'P 1'
#
loop_
_entity.id
_entity.type
_entity.pdbx_description
1 polymer ?
#
loop_
_entity_poly.entity_id
_entity_poly.type
_entity_poly.pdbx_seq_one_letter_code
_entity_poly.pdbx_strand_id
1 'polypeptide(L)'
;MRADLDIIQEWIPAGSRVLDLGCGTGELLAWLRDHKQVTGYGLEIDPDNIARCVERGVNVIEQDLDKGLGNFATGSFDVVVMTQALQAVHYPDRILDEMLRVGKTCIVTFPIFGHWRCRWYLTTKGRMPVSEFLPYTWYNTPNIHFCTFEDFEQLCRERQARVLERLAVDRQHRHDWGSRLWPNLLGEIGIYRLSSPGLQDHPVAP
;
A
#
# COMPACT_ATOMS: atom_id res chain seq x y z
N MET A 1 7.04 -1.30 -14.73
CA MET A 1 6.32 -1.53 -13.46
C MET A 1 6.54 -0.31 -12.55
N ARG A 2 5.64 -0.02 -11.61
CA ARG A 2 5.83 1.11 -10.68
C ARG A 2 6.97 0.78 -9.71
N ALA A 3 7.69 1.82 -9.29
CA ALA A 3 8.88 1.74 -8.44
C ALA A 3 8.69 1.02 -7.10
N ASP A 4 7.55 1.26 -6.48
CA ASP A 4 7.18 0.64 -5.21
C ASP A 4 6.96 -0.88 -5.34
N LEU A 5 6.49 -1.33 -6.51
CA LEU A 5 6.22 -2.75 -6.74
C LEU A 5 7.50 -3.60 -6.75
N ASP A 6 8.62 -3.07 -7.25
CA ASP A 6 9.88 -3.80 -7.28
C ASP A 6 10.39 -4.11 -5.86
N ILE A 7 10.20 -3.18 -4.91
CA ILE A 7 10.54 -3.38 -3.50
C ILE A 7 9.57 -4.34 -2.83
N ILE A 8 8.27 -4.16 -3.06
CA ILE A 8 7.21 -4.99 -2.47
C ILE A 8 7.37 -6.45 -2.87
N GLN A 9 7.74 -6.71 -4.12
CA GLN A 9 7.97 -8.06 -4.61
C GLN A 9 9.03 -8.81 -3.79
N GLU A 10 10.09 -8.13 -3.35
CA GLU A 10 11.14 -8.75 -2.54
C GLU A 10 10.63 -9.18 -1.15
N TRP A 11 9.68 -8.42 -0.58
CA TRP A 11 9.10 -8.68 0.74
C TRP A 11 8.06 -9.80 0.76
N ILE A 12 7.57 -10.22 -0.41
CA ILE A 12 6.57 -11.29 -0.53
C ILE A 12 7.29 -12.63 -0.77
N PRO A 13 7.21 -13.59 0.15
CA PRO A 13 7.82 -14.90 -0.01
C PRO A 13 7.21 -15.69 -1.17
N ALA A 14 8.00 -16.54 -1.80
CA ALA A 14 7.49 -17.44 -2.83
C ALA A 14 6.46 -18.44 -2.24
N GLY A 15 5.46 -18.80 -3.03
CA GLY A 15 4.39 -19.70 -2.61
C GLY A 15 3.38 -19.11 -1.63
N SER A 16 3.51 -17.82 -1.26
CA SER A 16 2.57 -17.14 -0.35
C SER A 16 1.15 -17.07 -0.91
N ARG A 17 0.19 -16.99 0.00
CA ARG A 17 -1.19 -16.62 -0.31
C ARG A 17 -1.36 -15.13 -0.10
N VAL A 18 -1.64 -14.38 -1.17
CA VAL A 18 -1.68 -12.91 -1.18
C VAL A 18 -3.10 -12.40 -1.42
N LEU A 19 -3.47 -11.34 -0.68
CA LEU A 19 -4.65 -10.53 -0.96
C LEU A 19 -4.21 -9.12 -1.30
N ASP A 20 -4.56 -8.63 -2.49
CA ASP A 20 -4.20 -7.29 -2.97
C ASP A 20 -5.43 -6.38 -2.98
N LEU A 21 -5.43 -5.37 -2.11
CA LEU A 21 -6.55 -4.44 -1.89
C LEU A 21 -6.43 -3.24 -2.82
N GLY A 22 -7.39 -3.07 -3.73
CA GLY A 22 -7.31 -2.10 -4.81
C GLY A 22 -6.23 -2.52 -5.82
N CYS A 23 -6.34 -3.75 -6.32
CA CYS A 23 -5.30 -4.37 -7.16
C CYS A 23 -5.14 -3.71 -8.54
N GLY A 24 -6.00 -2.75 -8.89
CA GLY A 24 -5.98 -2.09 -10.19
C GLY A 24 -6.06 -3.11 -11.32
N THR A 25 -5.13 -3.04 -12.25
CA THR A 25 -5.09 -3.95 -13.41
C THR A 25 -4.48 -5.33 -13.11
N GLY A 26 -4.22 -5.67 -11.84
CA GLY A 26 -3.69 -6.97 -11.41
C GLY A 26 -2.21 -7.20 -11.75
N GLU A 27 -1.45 -6.15 -12.04
CA GLU A 27 -0.05 -6.27 -12.48
C GLU A 27 0.84 -6.95 -11.45
N LEU A 28 0.70 -6.59 -10.16
CA LEU A 28 1.46 -7.17 -9.06
C LEU A 28 1.17 -8.67 -8.91
N LEU A 29 -0.11 -9.04 -8.85
CA LEU A 29 -0.51 -10.44 -8.66
C LEU A 29 -0.11 -11.32 -9.86
N ALA A 30 -0.22 -10.81 -11.09
CA ALA A 30 0.23 -11.52 -12.28
C ALA A 30 1.74 -11.79 -12.21
N TRP A 31 2.52 -10.78 -11.88
CA TRP A 31 3.98 -10.93 -11.75
C TRP A 31 4.35 -11.92 -10.64
N LEU A 32 3.72 -11.81 -9.47
CA LEU A 32 3.97 -12.70 -8.32
C LEU A 32 3.61 -14.15 -8.63
N ARG A 33 2.50 -14.38 -9.35
CA ARG A 33 2.12 -15.72 -9.82
C ARG A 33 3.20 -16.31 -10.72
N ASP A 34 3.65 -15.55 -11.72
CA ASP A 34 4.54 -16.03 -12.76
C ASP A 34 5.98 -16.24 -12.27
N HIS A 35 6.44 -15.45 -11.28
CA HIS A 35 7.84 -15.49 -10.84
C HIS A 35 8.03 -16.09 -9.43
N LYS A 36 6.99 -16.09 -8.60
CA LYS A 36 7.08 -16.56 -7.20
C LYS A 36 6.06 -17.62 -6.84
N GLN A 37 5.28 -18.11 -7.78
CA GLN A 37 4.23 -19.13 -7.55
C GLN A 37 3.24 -18.72 -6.44
N VAL A 38 3.01 -17.43 -6.32
CA VAL A 38 2.04 -16.86 -5.37
C VAL A 38 0.62 -17.19 -5.83
N THR A 39 -0.25 -17.52 -4.88
CA THR A 39 -1.69 -17.68 -5.10
C THR A 39 -2.43 -16.57 -4.39
N GLY A 40 -3.62 -16.19 -4.86
CA GLY A 40 -4.40 -15.18 -4.14
C GLY A 40 -5.46 -14.51 -4.99
N TYR A 41 -5.95 -13.39 -4.47
CA TYR A 41 -7.03 -12.61 -5.05
C TYR A 41 -6.69 -11.12 -5.02
N GLY A 42 -7.16 -10.41 -6.05
CA GLY A 42 -7.28 -8.96 -6.02
C GLY A 42 -8.69 -8.53 -5.61
N LEU A 43 -8.82 -7.45 -4.87
CA LEU A 43 -10.07 -6.73 -4.67
C LEU A 43 -10.02 -5.44 -5.48
N GLU A 44 -11.04 -5.19 -6.28
CA GLU A 44 -11.13 -4.02 -7.14
C GLU A 44 -12.60 -3.62 -7.29
N ILE A 45 -12.86 -2.34 -7.49
CA ILE A 45 -14.21 -1.81 -7.68
C ILE A 45 -14.45 -1.32 -9.12
N ASP A 46 -13.40 -0.94 -9.83
CA ASP A 46 -13.46 -0.40 -11.18
C ASP A 46 -13.64 -1.54 -12.19
N PRO A 47 -14.75 -1.56 -12.97
CA PRO A 47 -15.04 -2.63 -13.93
C PRO A 47 -13.98 -2.78 -15.03
N ASP A 48 -13.36 -1.68 -15.47
CA ASP A 48 -12.34 -1.70 -16.51
C ASP A 48 -11.04 -2.35 -15.99
N ASN A 49 -10.70 -2.11 -14.73
CA ASN A 49 -9.58 -2.77 -14.07
C ASN A 49 -9.86 -4.25 -13.84
N ILE A 50 -11.07 -4.60 -13.41
CA ILE A 50 -11.51 -6.00 -13.25
C ILE A 50 -11.38 -6.76 -14.56
N ALA A 51 -11.85 -6.19 -15.68
CA ALA A 51 -11.71 -6.80 -16.99
C ALA A 51 -10.23 -7.09 -17.34
N ARG A 52 -9.34 -6.13 -17.06
CA ARG A 52 -7.88 -6.30 -17.28
C ARG A 52 -7.27 -7.37 -16.37
N CYS A 53 -7.75 -7.51 -15.12
CA CYS A 53 -7.32 -8.60 -14.23
C CYS A 53 -7.69 -9.96 -14.85
N VAL A 54 -8.92 -10.10 -15.34
CA VAL A 54 -9.39 -11.34 -15.99
C VAL A 54 -8.57 -11.66 -17.23
N GLU A 55 -8.30 -10.67 -18.09
CA GLU A 55 -7.43 -10.84 -19.28
C GLU A 55 -6.03 -11.33 -18.93
N ARG A 56 -5.49 -10.90 -17.76
CA ARG A 56 -4.19 -11.35 -17.23
C ARG A 56 -4.25 -12.69 -16.49
N GLY A 57 -5.42 -13.29 -16.36
CA GLY A 57 -5.61 -14.53 -15.59
C GLY A 57 -5.40 -14.34 -14.09
N VAL A 58 -5.67 -13.15 -13.57
CA VAL A 58 -5.64 -12.85 -12.13
C VAL A 58 -7.02 -13.08 -11.55
N ASN A 59 -7.09 -13.80 -10.41
CA ASN A 59 -8.34 -13.92 -9.67
C ASN A 59 -8.68 -12.57 -9.04
N VAL A 60 -9.82 -12.03 -9.38
CA VAL A 60 -10.29 -10.74 -8.87
C VAL A 60 -11.72 -10.86 -8.35
N ILE A 61 -12.00 -10.15 -7.26
CA ILE A 61 -13.33 -10.03 -6.66
C ILE A 61 -13.73 -8.57 -6.73
N GLU A 62 -14.91 -8.28 -7.27
CA GLU A 62 -15.50 -6.95 -7.21
C GLU A 62 -15.90 -6.66 -5.77
N GLN A 63 -15.21 -5.73 -5.13
CA GLN A 63 -15.46 -5.35 -3.74
C GLN A 63 -15.07 -3.91 -3.46
N ASP A 64 -16.00 -3.21 -2.80
CA ASP A 64 -15.76 -1.91 -2.19
C ASP A 64 -15.03 -2.10 -0.85
N LEU A 65 -13.84 -1.55 -0.72
CA LEU A 65 -13.00 -1.69 0.47
C LEU A 65 -13.61 -1.01 1.71
N ASP A 66 -14.45 0.01 1.53
CA ASP A 66 -15.15 0.67 2.63
C ASP A 66 -16.20 -0.24 3.32
N LYS A 67 -16.57 -1.35 2.69
CA LYS A 67 -17.41 -2.40 3.30
C LYS A 67 -16.63 -3.37 4.17
N GLY A 68 -15.30 -3.20 4.25
CA GLY A 68 -14.40 -4.04 5.03
C GLY A 68 -14.12 -5.41 4.40
N LEU A 69 -13.46 -6.28 5.16
CA LEU A 69 -13.00 -7.60 4.72
C LEU A 69 -13.70 -8.75 5.48
N GLY A 70 -14.93 -8.54 5.95
CA GLY A 70 -15.70 -9.51 6.77
C GLY A 70 -15.95 -10.86 6.09
N ASN A 71 -15.80 -10.96 4.77
CA ASN A 71 -15.89 -12.19 3.98
C ASN A 71 -14.61 -13.05 4.06
N PHE A 72 -13.52 -12.54 4.65
CA PHE A 72 -12.28 -13.28 4.82
C PHE A 72 -12.03 -13.63 6.30
N ALA A 73 -11.59 -14.86 6.55
CA ALA A 73 -11.27 -15.32 7.90
C ALA A 73 -9.97 -14.70 8.41
N THR A 74 -9.85 -14.59 9.73
CA THR A 74 -8.62 -14.13 10.41
C THR A 74 -7.43 -15.01 10.02
N GLY A 75 -6.30 -14.37 9.64
CA GLY A 75 -5.06 -15.06 9.30
C GLY A 75 -5.13 -15.90 8.02
N SER A 76 -6.14 -15.67 7.15
CA SER A 76 -6.35 -16.48 5.95
C SER A 76 -5.35 -16.21 4.81
N PHE A 77 -4.57 -15.15 4.91
CA PHE A 77 -3.54 -14.80 3.94
C PHE A 77 -2.17 -14.64 4.62
N ASP A 78 -1.11 -15.02 3.92
CA ASP A 78 0.25 -14.80 4.39
C ASP A 78 0.65 -13.34 4.28
N VAL A 79 0.23 -12.69 3.18
CA VAL A 79 0.48 -11.27 2.95
C VAL A 79 -0.78 -10.58 2.43
N VAL A 80 -1.14 -9.45 3.05
CA VAL A 80 -2.16 -8.51 2.53
C VAL A 80 -1.45 -7.25 2.04
N VAL A 81 -1.70 -6.87 0.80
CA VAL A 81 -1.04 -5.72 0.17
C VAL A 81 -2.08 -4.63 -0.12
N MET A 82 -1.71 -3.38 0.07
CA MET A 82 -2.51 -2.22 -0.33
C MET A 82 -1.59 -1.15 -0.91
N THR A 83 -1.52 -1.08 -2.24
CA THR A 83 -0.59 -0.19 -2.93
C THR A 83 -1.26 1.07 -3.44
N GLN A 84 -0.93 2.22 -2.83
CA GLN A 84 -1.45 3.54 -3.22
C GLN A 84 -2.99 3.61 -3.28
N ALA A 85 -3.67 2.83 -2.43
CA ALA A 85 -5.12 2.82 -2.32
C ALA A 85 -5.62 3.32 -0.95
N LEU A 86 -4.75 3.36 0.07
CA LEU A 86 -5.12 3.75 1.43
C LEU A 86 -5.72 5.16 1.49
N GLN A 87 -5.21 6.09 0.70
CA GLN A 87 -5.69 7.48 0.63
C GLN A 87 -7.03 7.64 -0.10
N ALA A 88 -7.51 6.60 -0.77
CA ALA A 88 -8.75 6.62 -1.54
C ALA A 88 -9.96 6.01 -0.79
N VAL A 89 -9.74 5.30 0.33
CA VAL A 89 -10.81 4.76 1.17
C VAL A 89 -11.30 5.79 2.18
N HIS A 90 -12.58 5.71 2.58
CA HIS A 90 -13.16 6.62 3.56
C HIS A 90 -12.70 6.36 4.99
N TYR A 91 -12.37 5.11 5.32
CA TYR A 91 -12.01 4.67 6.68
C TYR A 91 -10.66 3.92 6.69
N PRO A 92 -9.53 4.64 6.45
CA PRO A 92 -8.20 4.01 6.37
C PRO A 92 -7.79 3.30 7.65
N ASP A 93 -8.27 3.77 8.79
CA ASP A 93 -8.03 3.15 10.08
C ASP A 93 -8.72 1.79 10.21
N ARG A 94 -9.95 1.65 9.74
CA ARG A 94 -10.70 0.40 9.78
C ARG A 94 -10.16 -0.62 8.80
N ILE A 95 -9.78 -0.17 7.60
CA ILE A 95 -9.20 -1.09 6.62
C ILE A 95 -7.84 -1.60 7.08
N LEU A 96 -7.05 -0.79 7.78
CA LEU A 96 -5.79 -1.22 8.40
C LEU A 96 -6.03 -2.31 9.45
N ASP A 97 -7.02 -2.15 10.33
CA ASP A 97 -7.41 -3.17 11.31
C ASP A 97 -7.82 -4.48 10.63
N GLU A 98 -8.60 -4.41 9.56
CA GLU A 98 -9.01 -5.57 8.79
C GLU A 98 -7.84 -6.23 8.06
N MET A 99 -6.91 -5.46 7.50
CA MET A 99 -5.68 -6.00 6.92
C MET A 99 -4.88 -6.79 7.96
N LEU A 100 -4.68 -6.22 9.15
CA LEU A 100 -3.96 -6.86 10.26
C LEU A 100 -4.68 -8.09 10.80
N ARG A 101 -6.01 -8.15 10.69
CA ARG A 101 -6.81 -9.32 11.07
C ARG A 101 -6.69 -10.45 10.05
N VAL A 102 -6.76 -10.13 8.77
CA VAL A 102 -6.84 -11.10 7.67
C VAL A 102 -5.46 -11.62 7.27
N GLY A 103 -4.42 -10.75 7.34
CA GLY A 103 -3.06 -11.06 6.94
C GLY A 103 -2.11 -11.34 8.11
N LYS A 104 -1.16 -12.25 7.92
CA LYS A 104 -0.02 -12.41 8.84
C LYS A 104 0.95 -11.24 8.73
N THR A 105 1.16 -10.78 7.52
CA THR A 105 1.97 -9.60 7.19
C THR A 105 1.17 -8.69 6.29
N CYS A 106 1.27 -7.37 6.50
CA CYS A 106 0.61 -6.37 5.67
C CYS A 106 1.66 -5.46 5.02
N ILE A 107 1.45 -5.10 3.77
CA ILE A 107 2.29 -4.15 3.04
C ILE A 107 1.40 -3.00 2.59
N VAL A 108 1.78 -1.78 2.98
CA VAL A 108 1.02 -0.56 2.64
C VAL A 108 1.94 0.43 1.95
N THR A 109 1.48 1.03 0.85
CA THR A 109 2.16 2.16 0.24
C THR A 109 1.21 3.34 0.03
N PHE A 110 1.75 4.53 0.19
CA PHE A 110 1.01 5.78 0.00
C PHE A 110 1.93 6.94 -0.39
N PRO A 111 1.42 7.97 -1.11
CA PRO A 111 2.17 9.18 -1.41
C PRO A 111 2.36 10.02 -0.14
N ILE A 112 3.58 10.49 0.11
CA ILE A 112 3.92 11.30 1.28
C ILE A 112 3.62 12.78 0.98
N PHE A 113 2.52 13.29 1.53
CA PHE A 113 2.17 14.71 1.39
C PHE A 113 3.13 15.66 2.13
N GLY A 114 3.88 15.14 3.10
CA GLY A 114 4.90 15.88 3.87
C GLY A 114 6.15 16.27 3.11
N HIS A 115 6.32 15.84 1.86
CA HIS A 115 7.49 16.12 1.03
C HIS A 115 7.76 17.61 0.89
N TRP A 116 9.05 18.03 0.91
CA TRP A 116 9.44 19.45 0.93
C TRP A 116 8.87 20.27 -0.24
N ARG A 117 8.73 19.68 -1.43
CA ARG A 117 8.14 20.36 -2.60
C ARG A 117 6.67 20.71 -2.38
N CYS A 118 5.90 19.82 -1.73
CA CYS A 118 4.51 20.07 -1.37
C CYS A 118 4.41 21.24 -0.39
N ARG A 119 5.26 21.22 0.67
CA ARG A 119 5.32 22.29 1.68
C ARG A 119 5.70 23.63 1.05
N TRP A 120 6.74 23.64 0.22
CA TRP A 120 7.19 24.84 -0.47
C TRP A 120 6.14 25.41 -1.43
N TYR A 121 5.50 24.54 -2.21
CA TYR A 121 4.44 24.95 -3.12
C TYR A 121 3.25 25.55 -2.36
N LEU A 122 2.80 24.89 -1.31
CA LEU A 122 1.70 25.37 -0.48
C LEU A 122 2.03 26.74 0.17
N THR A 123 3.25 26.88 0.72
CA THR A 123 3.70 28.13 1.37
C THR A 123 3.82 29.29 0.37
N THR A 124 4.36 29.03 -0.82
CA THR A 124 4.66 30.11 -1.79
C THR A 124 3.49 30.43 -2.73
N LYS A 125 2.64 29.45 -3.04
CA LYS A 125 1.53 29.61 -3.98
C LYS A 125 0.16 29.67 -3.31
N GLY A 126 0.03 29.25 -2.06
CA GLY A 126 -1.25 29.18 -1.36
C GLY A 126 -2.27 28.24 -2.03
N ARG A 127 -1.81 27.24 -2.77
CA ARG A 127 -2.62 26.30 -3.53
C ARG A 127 -2.20 24.87 -3.25
N MET A 128 -3.14 23.92 -3.37
CA MET A 128 -2.83 22.50 -3.27
C MET A 128 -1.80 22.10 -4.36
N PRO A 129 -0.73 21.41 -3.98
CA PRO A 129 0.30 21.02 -4.92
C PRO A 129 -0.24 20.00 -5.92
N VAL A 130 0.12 20.20 -7.18
CA VAL A 130 -0.03 19.22 -8.25
C VAL A 130 1.37 18.87 -8.69
N SER A 131 1.70 17.60 -8.69
CA SER A 131 3.02 17.08 -9.04
C SER A 131 2.87 15.74 -9.73
N GLU A 132 3.99 15.19 -10.19
CA GLU A 132 3.94 13.89 -10.83
C GLU A 132 3.49 12.74 -9.90
N PHE A 133 3.72 12.83 -8.57
CA PHE A 133 3.24 11.84 -7.59
C PHE A 133 1.89 12.21 -6.98
N LEU A 134 1.41 13.45 -7.19
CA LEU A 134 0.07 13.93 -6.89
C LEU A 134 -0.51 14.57 -8.16
N PRO A 135 -0.88 13.77 -9.18
CA PRO A 135 -1.16 14.29 -10.53
C PRO A 135 -2.52 14.95 -10.66
N TYR A 136 -3.35 14.89 -9.63
CA TYR A 136 -4.71 15.39 -9.65
C TYR A 136 -4.83 16.78 -9.02
N THR A 137 -5.81 17.55 -9.49
CA THR A 137 -6.22 18.78 -8.81
C THR A 137 -7.09 18.44 -7.59
N TRP A 138 -7.26 19.39 -6.67
CA TRP A 138 -7.99 19.19 -5.42
C TRP A 138 -9.46 18.75 -5.61
N TYR A 139 -10.07 18.99 -6.77
CA TYR A 139 -11.48 18.70 -7.05
C TYR A 139 -11.72 17.47 -7.94
N ASN A 140 -10.69 16.90 -8.56
CA ASN A 140 -10.82 15.71 -9.43
C ASN A 140 -9.93 14.54 -8.99
N THR A 141 -9.43 14.60 -7.77
CA THR A 141 -8.59 13.56 -7.20
C THR A 141 -9.43 12.40 -6.67
N PRO A 142 -9.04 11.14 -6.90
CA PRO A 142 -9.60 10.01 -6.19
C PRO A 142 -9.13 9.94 -4.73
N ASN A 143 -8.10 10.70 -4.36
CA ASN A 143 -7.56 10.70 -3.01
C ASN A 143 -8.45 11.53 -2.08
N ILE A 144 -9.01 10.89 -1.07
CA ILE A 144 -9.84 11.51 -0.04
C ILE A 144 -8.97 12.04 1.09
N HIS A 145 -7.89 11.31 1.40
CA HIS A 145 -6.97 11.63 2.48
C HIS A 145 -5.57 11.93 1.96
N PHE A 146 -4.90 12.84 2.66
CA PHE A 146 -3.48 13.07 2.50
C PHE A 146 -2.82 12.85 3.86
N CYS A 147 -1.78 12.02 3.89
CA CYS A 147 -1.02 11.80 5.10
C CYS A 147 0.47 12.05 4.88
N THR A 148 1.13 12.35 5.97
CA THR A 148 2.58 12.39 6.05
C THR A 148 3.10 11.03 6.52
N PHE A 149 4.41 10.86 6.48
CA PHE A 149 5.06 9.68 7.03
C PHE A 149 4.77 9.53 8.54
N GLU A 150 4.77 10.66 9.28
CA GLU A 150 4.50 10.67 10.72
C GLU A 150 3.04 10.38 11.06
N ASP A 151 2.08 10.87 10.26
CA ASP A 151 0.66 10.58 10.46
C ASP A 151 0.38 9.08 10.37
N PHE A 152 1.00 8.41 9.38
CA PHE A 152 0.85 6.96 9.24
C PHE A 152 1.51 6.20 10.39
N GLU A 153 2.66 6.63 10.88
CA GLU A 153 3.28 6.03 12.07
C GLU A 153 2.43 6.23 13.33
N GLN A 154 1.77 7.38 13.46
CA GLN A 154 0.83 7.59 14.55
C GLN A 154 -0.35 6.65 14.44
N LEU A 155 -0.94 6.49 13.25
CA LEU A 155 -2.01 5.52 13.01
C LEU A 155 -1.57 4.09 13.38
N CYS A 156 -0.36 3.68 12.98
CA CYS A 156 0.19 2.37 13.36
C CYS A 156 0.28 2.20 14.88
N ARG A 157 0.72 3.23 15.63
CA ARG A 157 0.76 3.19 17.09
C ARG A 157 -0.64 3.06 17.70
N GLU A 158 -1.60 3.85 17.23
CA GLU A 158 -2.99 3.84 17.71
C GLU A 158 -3.68 2.49 17.46
N ARG A 159 -3.38 1.84 16.33
CA ARG A 159 -3.91 0.52 15.96
C ARG A 159 -3.03 -0.64 16.43
N GLN A 160 -1.98 -0.35 17.20
CA GLN A 160 -1.03 -1.35 17.72
C GLN A 160 -0.39 -2.21 16.60
N ALA A 161 -0.30 -1.68 15.38
CA ALA A 161 0.37 -2.32 14.28
C ALA A 161 1.90 -2.29 14.51
N ARG A 162 2.53 -3.46 14.50
CA ARG A 162 3.98 -3.55 14.61
C ARG A 162 4.63 -3.24 13.26
N VAL A 163 5.40 -2.17 13.20
CA VAL A 163 6.19 -1.84 12.01
C VAL A 163 7.42 -2.75 11.97
N LEU A 164 7.48 -3.63 10.97
CA LEU A 164 8.60 -4.54 10.72
C LEU A 164 9.68 -3.85 9.89
N GLU A 165 9.26 -3.22 8.81
CA GLU A 165 10.12 -2.47 7.90
C GLU A 165 9.42 -1.20 7.43
N ARG A 166 10.19 -0.15 7.17
CA ARG A 166 9.70 1.10 6.63
C ARG A 166 10.72 1.71 5.69
N LEU A 167 10.27 2.22 4.57
CA LEU A 167 11.09 2.87 3.57
C LEU A 167 10.38 4.11 3.06
N ALA A 168 11.16 5.14 2.75
CA ALA A 168 10.71 6.27 1.97
C ALA A 168 11.55 6.31 0.69
N VAL A 169 10.90 6.23 -0.44
CA VAL A 169 11.58 6.20 -1.75
C VAL A 169 11.23 7.43 -2.57
N ASP A 170 12.16 7.85 -3.39
CA ASP A 170 11.89 8.73 -4.51
C ASP A 170 11.36 7.90 -5.71
N ARG A 171 10.90 8.57 -6.74
CA ARG A 171 10.42 7.92 -7.98
C ARG A 171 11.47 7.10 -8.71
N GLN A 172 12.76 7.38 -8.47
CA GLN A 172 13.88 6.73 -9.15
C GLN A 172 14.42 5.53 -8.37
N HIS A 173 13.69 5.04 -7.36
CA HIS A 173 14.08 3.91 -6.48
C HIS A 173 15.36 4.16 -5.68
N ARG A 174 15.82 5.39 -5.59
CA ARG A 174 17.02 5.66 -4.84
C ARG A 174 16.66 5.69 -3.36
N HIS A 175 17.20 4.73 -2.63
CA HIS A 175 17.41 4.86 -1.20
C HIS A 175 18.52 5.88 -0.99
N ASP A 176 18.21 7.16 -1.22
CA ASP A 176 19.17 8.21 -0.94
C ASP A 176 19.33 8.32 0.58
N TRP A 177 20.54 8.51 1.04
CA TRP A 177 20.87 8.66 2.46
C TRP A 177 20.02 9.77 3.12
N GLY A 178 19.65 10.79 2.36
CA GLY A 178 18.76 11.86 2.79
C GLY A 178 17.33 11.39 3.10
N SER A 179 16.71 10.57 2.24
CA SER A 179 15.35 10.05 2.45
C SER A 179 15.28 9.09 3.66
N ARG A 180 16.39 8.45 4.00
CA ARG A 180 16.51 7.61 5.19
C ARG A 180 16.59 8.43 6.48
N LEU A 181 17.26 9.60 6.48
CA LEU A 181 17.37 10.48 7.64
C LEU A 181 16.14 11.36 7.83
N TRP A 182 15.55 11.83 6.75
CA TRP A 182 14.36 12.70 6.77
C TRP A 182 13.26 12.17 5.85
N PRO A 183 12.68 10.99 6.15
CA PRO A 183 11.70 10.34 5.27
C PRO A 183 10.47 11.21 5.02
N ASN A 184 10.01 11.94 6.03
CA ASN A 184 8.86 12.82 5.96
C ASN A 184 9.10 14.08 5.10
N LEU A 185 10.38 14.45 4.85
CA LEU A 185 10.73 15.65 4.08
C LEU A 185 11.18 15.32 2.66
N LEU A 186 11.89 14.22 2.48
CA LEU A 186 12.57 13.88 1.22
C LEU A 186 11.96 12.66 0.51
N GLY A 187 11.10 11.89 1.19
CA GLY A 187 10.39 10.75 0.59
C GLY A 187 9.17 11.20 -0.21
N GLU A 188 8.94 10.58 -1.36
CA GLU A 188 7.73 10.78 -2.19
C GLU A 188 6.69 9.68 -1.94
N ILE A 189 7.14 8.44 -1.72
CA ILE A 189 6.28 7.29 -1.44
C ILE A 189 6.75 6.62 -0.16
N GLY A 190 5.84 6.44 0.80
CA GLY A 190 6.02 5.61 1.99
C GLY A 190 5.69 4.17 1.69
N ILE A 191 6.55 3.25 2.12
CA ILE A 191 6.36 1.80 2.01
C ILE A 191 6.55 1.21 3.41
N TYR A 192 5.54 0.49 3.89
CA TYR A 192 5.53 -0.12 5.21
C TYR A 192 5.24 -1.60 5.12
N ARG A 193 5.99 -2.38 5.88
CA ARG A 193 5.68 -3.76 6.20
C ARG A 193 5.29 -3.86 7.66
N LEU A 194 4.11 -4.39 7.91
CA LEU A 194 3.46 -4.42 9.22
C LEU A 194 3.09 -5.85 9.60
N SER A 195 2.95 -6.09 10.89
CA SER A 195 2.31 -7.31 11.43
C SER A 195 1.35 -6.97 12.56
N SER A 196 0.41 -7.88 12.80
CA SER A 196 -0.45 -7.83 13.98
C SER A 196 0.37 -8.07 15.27
N PRO A 197 0.05 -7.43 16.39
CA PRO A 197 0.78 -7.61 17.66
C PRO A 197 0.70 -9.02 18.24
N GLY A 198 -0.24 -9.86 17.80
CA GLY A 198 -0.47 -11.22 18.32
C GLY A 198 0.14 -12.35 17.49
N LEU A 199 0.68 -12.07 16.32
CA LEU A 199 1.34 -13.07 15.48
C LEU A 199 2.84 -13.09 15.82
N GLN A 200 3.27 -14.08 16.62
CA GLN A 200 4.68 -14.34 16.85
C GLN A 200 5.37 -14.71 15.53
N ASP A 201 6.57 -14.20 15.33
CA ASP A 201 7.48 -14.61 14.28
C ASP A 201 7.66 -16.15 14.35
N HIS A 202 6.92 -16.90 13.55
CA HIS A 202 7.42 -18.21 13.16
C HIS A 202 8.49 -17.94 12.11
N PRO A 203 9.75 -18.23 12.40
CA PRO A 203 10.79 -18.14 11.37
C PRO A 203 10.36 -19.06 10.23
N VAL A 204 10.32 -18.50 9.02
CA VAL A 204 10.18 -19.31 7.81
C VAL A 204 11.32 -20.31 7.86
N ALA A 205 10.99 -21.59 8.00
CA ALA A 205 11.96 -22.66 7.97
C ALA A 205 12.73 -22.61 6.63
N PRO A 206 14.04 -22.92 6.64
CA PRO A 206 14.93 -22.80 5.49
C PRO A 206 14.55 -23.69 4.31
#